data_c62c0b630d870ccd2cf0f08ce713d510
#
_entry.id   c62c0b630d870ccd2cf0f08ce713d510
#
_cell.length_a   1.000
_cell.length_b   1.000
_cell.length_c   1.000
_cell.angle_alpha   90.00
_cell.angle_beta   90.00
_cell.angle_gamma   90.00
#
_symmetry.space_group_name_H-M   'P 1'
#
loop_
_entity.id
_entity.type
_entity.pdbx_description
1 polymer ?
#
loop_
_entity_poly.entity_id
_entity_poly.type
_entity_poly.pdbx_seq_one_letter_code
_entity_poly.pdbx_strand_id
1 'polypeptide(L)'
;LQASLLLNDSPVWAVSSHRGVISKIDLLFAIASYITKADLEHFFKIATLVLVEDDPALDLPEDQQWQANIYDKKRQYSKYLRNSIGEMLILLAVHGNELFKSRLAFNCEEAVNKLVEELFSPLNLRVLLAQSSDFSVYAEASPKVFLSIIENDLKTDKQFLELMQPVSTNIFSSPKYTDLLWALEKLAWDKSTVARVVKILAQLSQKEINDNYRNKPFSSLLGIFRSWCPDTSIKTQERIQLLKELVRKFPDIGWRICISQFPGSLPQTAFRASKCIWRNNCGPN
;
A
#
# COMPACT_ATOMS: atom_id res chain seq x y z
N LEU A 1 15.06 21.08 19.04
CA LEU A 1 15.48 20.66 17.71
C LEU A 1 16.83 21.28 17.30
N GLN A 2 17.01 22.62 17.44
CA GLN A 2 18.29 23.27 17.14
C GLN A 2 19.44 22.74 17.97
N ALA A 3 19.26 22.58 19.28
CA ALA A 3 20.26 21.99 20.17
C ALA A 3 20.62 20.53 19.79
N SER A 4 19.62 19.74 19.36
CA SER A 4 19.84 18.36 18.94
C SER A 4 20.66 18.26 17.65
N LEU A 5 20.56 19.22 16.73
CA LEU A 5 21.33 19.26 15.48
C LEU A 5 22.83 19.51 15.70
N LEU A 6 23.21 20.04 16.88
CA LEU A 6 24.60 20.33 17.24
C LEU A 6 25.32 19.15 17.92
N LEU A 7 24.62 18.06 18.19
CA LEU A 7 25.21 16.86 18.75
C LEU A 7 26.00 16.09 17.68
N ASN A 8 27.16 15.52 18.06
CA ASN A 8 27.98 14.71 17.15
C ASN A 8 27.21 13.49 16.60
N ASP A 9 26.36 12.86 17.45
CA ASP A 9 25.49 11.75 17.10
C ASP A 9 24.02 12.17 17.13
N SER A 10 23.69 13.25 16.40
CA SER A 10 22.33 13.78 16.36
C SER A 10 21.36 12.77 15.79
N PRO A 11 20.22 12.47 16.46
CA PRO A 11 19.16 11.64 15.89
C PRO A 11 18.37 12.34 14.78
N VAL A 12 18.61 13.64 14.61
CA VAL A 12 17.95 14.47 13.59
C VAL A 12 19.00 15.09 12.67
N TRP A 13 18.59 15.32 11.42
CA TRP A 13 19.45 15.98 10.44
C TRP A 13 18.75 17.16 9.79
N ALA A 14 19.54 18.08 9.26
CA ALA A 14 19.07 19.25 8.54
C ALA A 14 19.95 19.47 7.31
N VAL A 15 19.35 19.53 6.14
CA VAL A 15 20.03 19.86 4.88
C VAL A 15 19.18 20.90 4.15
N SER A 16 19.68 22.12 4.00
CA SER A 16 18.94 23.24 3.44
C SER A 16 17.60 23.46 4.18
N SER A 17 16.48 23.44 3.50
CA SER A 17 15.14 23.53 4.09
C SER A 17 14.58 22.20 4.61
N HIS A 18 15.25 21.08 4.33
CA HIS A 18 14.78 19.76 4.71
C HIS A 18 15.23 19.39 6.13
N ARG A 19 14.37 18.68 6.82
CA ARG A 19 14.61 18.15 8.17
C ARG A 19 14.16 16.70 8.18
N GLY A 20 14.88 15.86 8.92
CA GLY A 20 14.53 14.46 9.04
C GLY A 20 15.13 13.82 10.30
N VAL A 21 14.79 12.57 10.49
CA VAL A 21 15.25 11.72 11.59
C VAL A 21 16.02 10.56 11.01
N ILE A 22 17.08 10.13 11.68
CA ILE A 22 17.89 8.99 11.24
C ILE A 22 17.09 7.68 11.38
N SER A 23 16.48 7.48 12.55
CA SER A 23 15.62 6.33 12.84
C SER A 23 14.31 6.81 13.45
N LYS A 24 13.22 6.66 12.72
CA LYS A 24 11.88 7.06 13.18
C LYS A 24 11.38 6.16 14.30
N ILE A 25 11.68 4.86 14.23
CA ILE A 25 11.27 3.90 15.25
C ILE A 25 11.99 4.16 16.56
N ASP A 26 13.32 4.35 16.55
CA ASP A 26 14.08 4.62 17.77
C ASP A 26 13.64 5.92 18.43
N LEU A 27 13.39 6.96 17.60
CA LEU A 27 12.85 8.21 18.12
C LEU A 27 11.47 8.02 18.75
N LEU A 28 10.56 7.29 18.10
CA LEU A 28 9.23 7.02 18.65
C LEU A 28 9.32 6.36 20.03
N PHE A 29 10.16 5.33 20.16
CA PHE A 29 10.35 4.64 21.44
C PHE A 29 11.00 5.54 22.50
N ALA A 30 12.01 6.33 22.12
CA ALA A 30 12.70 7.24 23.03
C ALA A 30 11.79 8.34 23.60
N ILE A 31 10.87 8.88 22.79
CA ILE A 31 9.96 9.95 23.23
C ILE A 31 8.61 9.46 23.73
N ALA A 32 8.32 8.16 23.65
CA ALA A 32 7.00 7.59 23.94
C ALA A 32 6.46 7.99 25.32
N SER A 33 7.32 8.06 26.34
CA SER A 33 6.93 8.46 27.71
C SER A 33 6.44 9.90 27.83
N TYR A 34 6.86 10.78 26.92
CA TYR A 34 6.48 12.20 26.89
C TYR A 34 5.25 12.48 26.05
N ILE A 35 4.88 11.57 25.14
CA ILE A 35 3.69 11.72 24.28
C ILE A 35 2.43 11.60 25.15
N THR A 36 1.54 12.55 25.00
CA THR A 36 0.22 12.58 25.66
C THR A 36 -0.89 12.07 24.74
N LYS A 37 -2.07 11.82 25.32
CA LYS A 37 -3.26 11.48 24.52
C LYS A 37 -3.64 12.62 23.55
N ALA A 38 -3.52 13.87 24.01
CA ALA A 38 -3.79 15.04 23.18
C ALA A 38 -2.85 15.14 21.97
N ASP A 39 -1.57 14.76 22.12
CA ASP A 39 -0.62 14.74 20.99
C ASP A 39 -1.03 13.70 19.95
N LEU A 40 -1.47 12.50 20.37
CA LEU A 40 -1.98 11.49 19.45
C LEU A 40 -3.24 11.96 18.73
N GLU A 41 -4.21 12.51 19.46
CA GLU A 41 -5.45 13.05 18.87
C GLU A 41 -5.15 14.18 17.88
N HIS A 42 -4.19 15.05 18.20
CA HIS A 42 -3.75 16.13 17.31
C HIS A 42 -3.06 15.57 16.07
N PHE A 43 -2.19 14.57 16.22
CA PHE A 43 -1.56 13.89 15.09
C PHE A 43 -2.61 13.32 14.13
N PHE A 44 -3.61 12.59 14.62
CA PHE A 44 -4.65 12.00 13.76
C PHE A 44 -5.48 13.07 13.04
N LYS A 45 -5.77 14.21 13.69
CA LYS A 45 -6.43 15.36 13.02
C LYS A 45 -5.60 15.91 11.87
N ILE A 46 -4.29 16.11 12.09
CA ILE A 46 -3.36 16.56 11.03
C ILE A 46 -3.25 15.51 9.92
N ALA A 47 -3.14 14.23 10.28
CA ALA A 47 -3.05 13.15 9.31
C ALA A 47 -4.28 13.08 8.41
N THR A 48 -5.48 13.18 8.98
CA THR A 48 -6.72 13.27 8.19
C THR A 48 -6.69 14.48 7.26
N LEU A 49 -6.39 15.68 7.77
CA LEU A 49 -6.36 16.91 6.97
C LEU A 49 -5.41 16.80 5.77
N VAL A 50 -4.21 16.25 5.98
CA VAL A 50 -3.18 16.14 4.94
C VAL A 50 -3.48 15.02 3.95
N LEU A 51 -3.95 13.86 4.43
CA LEU A 51 -4.13 12.68 3.58
C LEU A 51 -5.45 12.70 2.79
N VAL A 52 -6.50 13.39 3.28
CA VAL A 52 -7.78 13.53 2.57
C VAL A 52 -7.68 14.45 1.36
N GLU A 53 -6.62 15.25 1.27
CA GLU A 53 -6.43 16.20 0.19
C GLU A 53 -6.53 15.52 -1.18
N ASP A 54 -7.41 16.05 -2.02
CA ASP A 54 -7.56 15.62 -3.42
C ASP A 54 -6.30 15.92 -4.25
N ASP A 55 -6.19 15.32 -5.41
CA ASP A 55 -5.10 15.60 -6.34
C ASP A 55 -5.56 16.55 -7.45
N PRO A 56 -5.19 17.84 -7.41
CA PRO A 56 -5.57 18.79 -8.43
C PRO A 56 -5.06 18.45 -9.84
N ALA A 57 -4.04 17.61 -9.95
CA ALA A 57 -3.57 17.11 -11.24
C ALA A 57 -4.65 16.34 -12.01
N LEU A 58 -5.62 15.73 -11.30
CA LEU A 58 -6.74 15.00 -11.88
C LEU A 58 -7.77 15.90 -12.59
N ASP A 59 -7.69 17.21 -12.43
CA ASP A 59 -8.50 18.17 -13.20
C ASP A 59 -7.98 18.35 -14.63
N LEU A 60 -6.74 17.91 -14.89
CA LEU A 60 -6.13 17.99 -16.22
C LEU A 60 -6.41 16.71 -17.01
N PRO A 61 -6.46 16.79 -18.35
CA PRO A 61 -6.42 15.62 -19.21
C PRO A 61 -5.26 14.69 -18.86
N GLU A 62 -5.44 13.38 -19.01
CA GLU A 62 -4.46 12.37 -18.59
C GLU A 62 -3.06 12.61 -19.16
N ASP A 63 -2.98 13.04 -20.42
CA ASP A 63 -1.74 13.34 -21.14
C ASP A 63 -1.01 14.61 -20.63
N GLN A 64 -1.69 15.45 -19.84
CA GLN A 64 -1.14 16.68 -19.26
C GLN A 64 -0.86 16.58 -17.76
N GLN A 65 -1.31 15.54 -17.06
CA GLN A 65 -1.15 15.41 -15.61
C GLN A 65 0.31 15.43 -15.15
N TRP A 66 1.24 14.94 -15.96
CA TRP A 66 2.67 15.00 -15.66
C TRP A 66 3.23 16.44 -15.62
N GLN A 67 2.54 17.40 -16.24
CA GLN A 67 2.86 18.82 -16.25
C GLN A 67 2.05 19.62 -15.22
N ALA A 68 1.37 18.97 -14.29
CA ALA A 68 0.46 19.62 -13.34
C ALA A 68 1.10 20.82 -12.61
N ASN A 69 2.40 20.74 -12.30
CA ASN A 69 3.13 21.85 -11.68
C ASN A 69 3.20 23.11 -12.56
N ILE A 70 3.22 22.96 -13.89
CA ILE A 70 3.26 24.10 -14.84
C ILE A 70 1.91 24.82 -14.83
N TYR A 71 0.82 24.07 -14.64
CA TYR A 71 -0.56 24.58 -14.58
C TYR A 71 -0.99 24.98 -13.17
N ASP A 72 -0.05 25.06 -12.21
CA ASP A 72 -0.31 25.30 -10.78
C ASP A 72 -1.34 24.32 -10.15
N LYS A 73 -1.49 23.13 -10.76
CA LYS A 73 -2.34 22.04 -10.29
C LYS A 73 -1.54 21.10 -9.38
N LYS A 74 -1.20 21.60 -8.20
CA LYS A 74 -0.40 20.87 -7.20
C LYS A 74 -1.14 20.82 -5.87
N ARG A 75 -0.87 19.79 -5.10
CA ARG A 75 -1.35 19.68 -3.73
C ARG A 75 -0.75 20.76 -2.85
N GLN A 76 -1.50 21.21 -1.87
CA GLN A 76 -1.05 22.16 -0.85
C GLN A 76 0.04 21.51 0.02
N TYR A 77 -0.15 20.22 0.38
CA TYR A 77 0.79 19.50 1.21
C TYR A 77 1.83 18.75 0.36
N SER A 78 3.11 18.91 0.74
CA SER A 78 4.20 18.29 0.01
C SER A 78 4.17 16.76 0.12
N LYS A 79 4.69 16.08 -0.90
CA LYS A 79 4.87 14.62 -0.89
C LYS A 79 5.71 14.14 0.31
N TYR A 80 6.70 14.94 0.74
CA TYR A 80 7.53 14.60 1.91
C TYR A 80 6.72 14.57 3.20
N LEU A 81 5.81 15.54 3.39
CA LEU A 81 4.92 15.56 4.55
C LEU A 81 3.96 14.38 4.54
N ARG A 82 3.31 14.11 3.40
CA ARG A 82 2.41 12.96 3.23
C ARG A 82 3.13 11.63 3.53
N ASN A 83 4.31 11.43 2.96
CA ASN A 83 5.12 10.23 3.23
C ASN A 83 5.48 10.10 4.72
N SER A 84 5.89 11.20 5.37
CA SER A 84 6.25 11.19 6.78
C SER A 84 5.06 10.85 7.69
N ILE A 85 3.88 11.39 7.39
CA ILE A 85 2.64 11.05 8.08
C ILE A 85 2.29 9.58 7.84
N GLY A 86 2.38 9.11 6.61
CA GLY A 86 2.10 7.72 6.25
C GLY A 86 3.00 6.72 6.99
N GLU A 87 4.30 6.98 7.05
CA GLU A 87 5.23 6.15 7.84
C GLU A 87 4.90 6.17 9.34
N MET A 88 4.55 7.33 9.88
CA MET A 88 4.14 7.42 11.29
C MET A 88 2.84 6.65 11.55
N LEU A 89 1.87 6.67 10.61
CA LEU A 89 0.67 5.85 10.72
C LEU A 89 0.99 4.36 10.80
N ILE A 90 1.93 3.87 9.98
CA ILE A 90 2.37 2.47 10.03
C ILE A 90 3.01 2.17 11.39
N LEU A 91 3.92 3.02 11.88
CA LEU A 91 4.58 2.83 13.17
C LEU A 91 3.57 2.83 14.34
N LEU A 92 2.58 3.72 14.32
CA LEU A 92 1.51 3.75 15.33
C LEU A 92 0.60 2.51 15.24
N ALA A 93 0.31 2.01 14.02
CA ALA A 93 -0.46 0.79 13.84
C ALA A 93 0.27 -0.44 14.39
N VAL A 94 1.59 -0.50 14.24
CA VAL A 94 2.41 -1.65 14.65
C VAL A 94 2.80 -1.60 16.12
N HIS A 95 3.28 -0.45 16.59
CA HIS A 95 3.87 -0.30 17.93
C HIS A 95 3.02 0.55 18.89
N GLY A 96 2.06 1.33 18.36
CA GLY A 96 1.35 2.32 19.17
C GLY A 96 0.51 1.70 20.30
N ASN A 97 -0.07 0.52 20.12
CA ASN A 97 -0.82 -0.13 21.18
C ASN A 97 0.08 -0.61 22.33
N GLU A 98 1.29 -1.10 22.03
CA GLU A 98 2.29 -1.44 23.03
C GLU A 98 2.70 -0.21 23.85
N LEU A 99 2.95 0.91 23.19
CA LEU A 99 3.45 2.14 23.80
C LEU A 99 2.39 2.95 24.55
N PHE A 100 1.14 2.96 24.06
CA PHE A 100 0.16 3.97 24.49
C PHE A 100 -1.12 3.40 25.07
N LYS A 101 -1.54 2.16 24.71
CA LYS A 101 -2.86 1.64 25.08
C LYS A 101 -3.06 1.55 26.59
N SER A 102 -2.08 1.01 27.32
CA SER A 102 -2.19 0.88 28.79
C SER A 102 -2.06 2.21 29.52
N ARG A 103 -1.15 3.08 29.04
CA ARG A 103 -0.81 4.36 29.71
C ARG A 103 -1.83 5.47 29.41
N LEU A 104 -2.33 5.55 28.18
CA LEU A 104 -3.18 6.64 27.71
C LEU A 104 -4.61 6.23 27.44
N ALA A 105 -4.94 4.94 27.58
CA ALA A 105 -6.22 4.36 27.15
C ALA A 105 -6.55 4.73 25.67
N PHE A 106 -5.52 4.76 24.81
CA PHE A 106 -5.64 5.13 23.40
C PHE A 106 -5.28 3.93 22.49
N ASN A 107 -6.24 3.50 21.67
CA ASN A 107 -6.05 2.40 20.73
C ASN A 107 -5.56 2.96 19.39
N CYS A 108 -4.24 2.94 19.18
CA CYS A 108 -3.64 3.46 17.96
C CYS A 108 -4.04 2.67 16.72
N GLU A 109 -4.11 1.34 16.81
CA GLU A 109 -4.51 0.49 15.68
C GLU A 109 -5.94 0.81 15.21
N GLU A 110 -6.87 0.98 16.15
CA GLU A 110 -8.26 1.35 15.86
C GLU A 110 -8.36 2.75 15.23
N ALA A 111 -7.59 3.71 15.74
CA ALA A 111 -7.54 5.06 15.19
C ALA A 111 -6.98 5.07 13.76
N VAL A 112 -5.94 4.28 13.47
CA VAL A 112 -5.41 4.11 12.11
C VAL A 112 -6.44 3.44 11.20
N ASN A 113 -7.09 2.38 11.66
CA ASN A 113 -8.12 1.68 10.90
C ASN A 113 -9.25 2.63 10.50
N LYS A 114 -9.75 3.42 11.45
CA LYS A 114 -10.80 4.42 11.22
C LYS A 114 -10.35 5.47 10.21
N LEU A 115 -9.12 5.99 10.35
CA LEU A 115 -8.59 6.98 9.40
C LEU A 115 -8.52 6.40 7.98
N VAL A 116 -8.04 5.16 7.81
CA VAL A 116 -7.99 4.52 6.48
C VAL A 116 -9.40 4.33 5.90
N GLU A 117 -10.40 3.96 6.70
CA GLU A 117 -11.80 3.89 6.25
C GLU A 117 -12.32 5.27 5.79
N GLU A 118 -12.05 6.32 6.55
CA GLU A 118 -12.47 7.70 6.22
C GLU A 118 -11.85 8.21 4.90
N LEU A 119 -10.59 7.87 4.61
CA LEU A 119 -9.91 8.28 3.38
C LEU A 119 -10.57 7.71 2.11
N PHE A 120 -11.28 6.59 2.22
CA PHE A 120 -12.00 5.96 1.11
C PHE A 120 -13.52 6.14 1.19
N SER A 121 -14.02 7.11 1.96
CA SER A 121 -15.45 7.35 2.12
C SER A 121 -15.83 8.79 1.72
N PRO A 122 -16.72 8.99 0.72
CA PRO A 122 -17.32 7.98 -0.15
C PRO A 122 -16.32 7.46 -1.20
N LEU A 123 -16.36 6.15 -1.45
CA LEU A 123 -15.48 5.52 -2.45
C LEU A 123 -15.96 5.86 -3.86
N ASN A 124 -15.05 6.38 -4.68
CA ASN A 124 -15.25 6.62 -6.11
C ASN A 124 -13.90 6.63 -6.84
N LEU A 125 -13.94 6.62 -8.17
CA LEU A 125 -12.72 6.56 -8.98
C LEU A 125 -11.77 7.75 -8.72
N ARG A 126 -12.30 8.98 -8.52
CA ARG A 126 -11.45 10.15 -8.23
C ARG A 126 -10.69 9.97 -6.92
N VAL A 127 -11.34 9.51 -5.86
CA VAL A 127 -10.69 9.20 -4.58
C VAL A 127 -9.62 8.12 -4.77
N LEU A 128 -9.90 7.04 -5.51
CA LEU A 128 -8.91 6.01 -5.79
C LEU A 128 -7.69 6.56 -6.54
N LEU A 129 -7.90 7.37 -7.55
CA LEU A 129 -6.82 8.01 -8.32
C LEU A 129 -5.99 8.96 -7.43
N ALA A 130 -6.66 9.79 -6.62
CA ALA A 130 -6.00 10.72 -5.73
C ALA A 130 -5.17 10.02 -4.63
N GLN A 131 -5.64 8.88 -4.12
CA GLN A 131 -4.98 8.12 -3.05
C GLN A 131 -4.01 7.04 -3.56
N SER A 132 -3.92 6.80 -4.88
CA SER A 132 -3.19 5.66 -5.45
C SER A 132 -1.73 5.59 -5.01
N SER A 133 -1.02 6.72 -4.99
CA SER A 133 0.40 6.77 -4.59
C SER A 133 0.66 6.31 -3.14
N ASP A 134 -0.36 6.34 -2.30
CA ASP A 134 -0.27 6.01 -0.87
C ASP A 134 -0.88 4.63 -0.54
N PHE A 135 -1.40 3.87 -1.52
CA PHE A 135 -2.00 2.54 -1.29
C PHE A 135 -1.07 1.59 -0.54
N SER A 136 0.22 1.58 -0.85
CA SER A 136 1.21 0.75 -0.15
C SER A 136 1.34 1.11 1.33
N VAL A 137 1.15 2.38 1.68
CA VAL A 137 1.15 2.87 3.07
C VAL A 137 -0.11 2.39 3.78
N TYR A 138 -1.30 2.59 3.18
CA TYR A 138 -2.57 2.17 3.78
C TYR A 138 -2.67 0.66 3.93
N ALA A 139 -2.16 -0.10 2.95
CA ALA A 139 -2.07 -1.54 3.01
C ALA A 139 -1.21 -2.01 4.19
N GLU A 140 -0.05 -1.39 4.43
CA GLU A 140 0.82 -1.74 5.55
C GLU A 140 0.29 -1.23 6.89
N ALA A 141 -0.29 -0.02 6.95
CA ALA A 141 -0.85 0.56 8.16
C ALA A 141 -2.10 -0.22 8.63
N SER A 142 -3.01 -0.56 7.73
CA SER A 142 -4.29 -1.21 8.05
C SER A 142 -4.65 -2.33 7.06
N PRO A 143 -3.91 -3.47 7.07
CA PRO A 143 -4.06 -4.53 6.07
C PRO A 143 -5.48 -5.07 5.96
N LYS A 144 -6.13 -5.32 7.09
CA LYS A 144 -7.47 -5.93 7.13
C LYS A 144 -8.54 -4.99 6.58
N VAL A 145 -8.46 -3.71 6.95
CA VAL A 145 -9.42 -2.68 6.50
C VAL A 145 -9.22 -2.39 5.03
N PHE A 146 -7.97 -2.18 4.58
CA PHE A 146 -7.65 -1.94 3.18
C PHE A 146 -8.20 -3.06 2.27
N LEU A 147 -7.96 -4.32 2.63
CA LEU A 147 -8.52 -5.45 1.89
C LEU A 147 -10.05 -5.49 1.95
N SER A 148 -10.67 -5.14 3.11
CA SER A 148 -12.13 -5.12 3.23
C SER A 148 -12.78 -4.06 2.35
N ILE A 149 -12.15 -2.89 2.22
CA ILE A 149 -12.62 -1.83 1.29
C ILE A 149 -12.65 -2.36 -0.13
N ILE A 150 -11.57 -3.00 -0.60
CA ILE A 150 -11.49 -3.58 -1.94
C ILE A 150 -12.52 -4.70 -2.13
N GLU A 151 -12.62 -5.63 -1.17
CA GLU A 151 -13.55 -6.76 -1.26
C GLU A 151 -15.01 -6.33 -1.29
N ASN A 152 -15.36 -5.27 -0.55
CA ASN A 152 -16.71 -4.73 -0.55
C ASN A 152 -17.02 -4.02 -1.86
N ASP A 153 -16.13 -3.17 -2.35
CA ASP A 153 -16.28 -2.49 -3.64
C ASP A 153 -16.43 -3.47 -4.80
N LEU A 154 -15.62 -4.53 -4.83
CA LEU A 154 -15.72 -5.55 -5.89
C LEU A 154 -17.07 -6.29 -5.92
N LYS A 155 -17.85 -6.24 -4.83
CA LYS A 155 -19.21 -6.79 -4.76
C LYS A 155 -20.29 -5.78 -5.15
N THR A 156 -20.02 -4.48 -5.00
CA THR A 156 -20.98 -3.38 -5.18
C THR A 156 -20.65 -2.55 -6.43
N ASP A 157 -19.96 -1.44 -6.23
CA ASP A 157 -19.77 -0.39 -7.23
C ASP A 157 -18.61 -0.65 -8.20
N LYS A 158 -17.70 -1.55 -7.84
CA LYS A 158 -16.57 -2.03 -8.67
C LYS A 158 -15.62 -0.92 -9.13
N GLN A 159 -15.44 0.12 -8.30
CA GLN A 159 -14.57 1.24 -8.62
C GLN A 159 -13.09 0.82 -8.77
N PHE A 160 -12.64 -0.20 -8.03
CA PHE A 160 -11.31 -0.78 -8.25
C PHE A 160 -11.17 -1.49 -9.60
N LEU A 161 -12.27 -2.01 -10.18
CA LEU A 161 -12.24 -2.48 -11.56
C LEU A 161 -12.18 -1.32 -12.57
N GLU A 162 -12.80 -0.18 -12.28
CA GLU A 162 -12.67 1.02 -13.12
C GLU A 162 -11.23 1.56 -13.08
N LEU A 163 -10.51 1.42 -11.98
CA LEU A 163 -9.09 1.75 -11.89
C LEU A 163 -8.23 0.90 -12.85
N MET A 164 -8.66 -0.32 -13.22
CA MET A 164 -7.97 -1.22 -14.14
C MET A 164 -8.18 -0.77 -15.60
N GLN A 165 -7.89 0.48 -15.94
CA GLN A 165 -7.94 1.00 -17.29
C GLN A 165 -6.56 0.97 -17.95
N PRO A 166 -6.47 0.69 -19.27
CA PRO A 166 -5.24 0.88 -20.00
C PRO A 166 -4.87 2.36 -20.01
N VAL A 167 -3.61 2.66 -19.86
CA VAL A 167 -3.11 4.04 -19.92
C VAL A 167 -2.85 4.43 -21.36
N SER A 168 -3.07 5.71 -21.68
CA SER A 168 -2.67 6.29 -22.96
C SER A 168 -1.18 6.04 -23.22
N THR A 169 -0.78 5.91 -24.49
CA THR A 169 0.58 5.58 -24.93
C THR A 169 1.65 6.64 -24.60
N ASN A 170 1.35 7.54 -23.70
CA ASN A 170 2.29 8.56 -23.26
C ASN A 170 3.40 7.93 -22.39
N ILE A 171 4.66 8.14 -22.79
CA ILE A 171 5.86 7.62 -22.09
C ILE A 171 6.04 8.17 -20.66
N PHE A 172 5.33 9.23 -20.29
CA PHE A 172 5.38 9.86 -18.96
C PHE A 172 4.26 9.42 -18.03
N SER A 173 3.27 8.67 -18.50
CA SER A 173 2.18 8.17 -17.69
C SER A 173 2.44 6.74 -17.25
N SER A 174 2.16 6.43 -15.98
CA SER A 174 2.17 5.08 -15.44
C SER A 174 0.77 4.68 -14.99
N PRO A 175 0.36 3.41 -15.20
CA PRO A 175 -0.96 2.97 -14.79
C PRO A 175 -1.13 3.08 -13.27
N LYS A 176 -2.17 3.76 -12.81
CA LYS A 176 -2.48 3.91 -11.38
C LYS A 176 -2.84 2.58 -10.71
N TYR A 177 -3.31 1.59 -11.45
CA TYR A 177 -3.51 0.24 -10.93
C TYR A 177 -2.21 -0.45 -10.50
N THR A 178 -1.04 -0.01 -10.98
CA THR A 178 0.26 -0.53 -10.55
C THR A 178 0.49 -0.31 -9.05
N ASP A 179 0.11 0.84 -8.52
CA ASP A 179 0.21 1.15 -7.10
C ASP A 179 -0.66 0.21 -6.25
N LEU A 180 -1.86 -0.13 -6.74
CA LEU A 180 -2.73 -1.12 -6.11
C LEU A 180 -2.10 -2.52 -6.12
N LEU A 181 -1.51 -2.93 -7.25
CA LEU A 181 -0.86 -4.24 -7.35
C LEU A 181 0.32 -4.34 -6.41
N TRP A 182 1.16 -3.32 -6.31
CA TRP A 182 2.27 -3.30 -5.35
C TRP A 182 1.79 -3.36 -3.89
N ALA A 183 0.69 -2.68 -3.56
CA ALA A 183 0.08 -2.77 -2.24
C ALA A 183 -0.42 -4.18 -1.92
N LEU A 184 -1.09 -4.83 -2.88
CA LEU A 184 -1.58 -6.21 -2.74
C LEU A 184 -0.42 -7.21 -2.67
N GLU A 185 0.63 -7.04 -3.48
CA GLU A 185 1.84 -7.87 -3.47
C GLU A 185 2.55 -7.82 -2.11
N LYS A 186 2.65 -6.64 -1.49
CA LYS A 186 3.16 -6.52 -0.11
C LYS A 186 2.35 -7.35 0.88
N LEU A 187 1.02 -7.30 0.78
CA LEU A 187 0.14 -8.05 1.67
C LEU A 187 0.13 -9.56 1.39
N ALA A 188 0.56 -10.00 0.20
CA ALA A 188 0.69 -11.41 -0.13
C ALA A 188 1.80 -12.13 0.65
N TRP A 189 2.73 -11.39 1.24
CA TRP A 189 3.78 -11.96 2.09
C TRP A 189 3.26 -12.47 3.43
N ASP A 190 2.19 -11.89 3.97
CA ASP A 190 1.62 -12.30 5.25
C ASP A 190 0.64 -13.47 5.06
N LYS A 191 0.87 -14.53 5.83
CA LYS A 191 0.00 -15.71 5.87
C LYS A 191 -1.47 -15.38 6.17
N SER A 192 -1.73 -14.36 6.98
CA SER A 192 -3.08 -13.97 7.38
C SER A 192 -3.88 -13.25 6.29
N THR A 193 -3.21 -12.70 5.28
CA THR A 193 -3.83 -11.88 4.24
C THR A 193 -3.74 -12.48 2.84
N VAL A 194 -2.78 -13.37 2.58
CA VAL A 194 -2.51 -13.91 1.23
C VAL A 194 -3.74 -14.53 0.56
N ALA A 195 -4.59 -15.24 1.28
CA ALA A 195 -5.79 -15.85 0.71
C ALA A 195 -6.80 -14.80 0.21
N ARG A 196 -6.94 -13.68 0.93
CA ARG A 196 -7.76 -12.54 0.52
C ARG A 196 -7.16 -11.86 -0.71
N VAL A 197 -5.84 -11.62 -0.68
CA VAL A 197 -5.10 -11.01 -1.81
C VAL A 197 -5.26 -11.83 -3.08
N VAL A 198 -5.06 -13.15 -3.01
CA VAL A 198 -5.22 -14.07 -4.17
C VAL A 198 -6.62 -13.98 -4.75
N LYS A 199 -7.66 -13.91 -3.90
CA LYS A 199 -9.05 -13.78 -4.36
C LYS A 199 -9.29 -12.43 -5.05
N ILE A 200 -8.80 -11.34 -4.49
CA ILE A 200 -8.91 -10.00 -5.07
C ILE A 200 -8.19 -9.96 -6.43
N LEU A 201 -6.93 -10.40 -6.48
CA LEU A 201 -6.15 -10.44 -7.72
C LEU A 201 -6.83 -11.30 -8.80
N ALA A 202 -7.45 -12.41 -8.43
CA ALA A 202 -8.21 -13.25 -9.36
C ALA A 202 -9.44 -12.52 -9.93
N GLN A 203 -10.17 -11.79 -9.09
CA GLN A 203 -11.30 -10.98 -9.55
C GLN A 203 -10.84 -9.85 -10.49
N LEU A 204 -9.77 -9.14 -10.14
CA LEU A 204 -9.18 -8.10 -11.00
C LEU A 204 -8.64 -8.67 -12.31
N SER A 205 -8.13 -9.92 -12.32
CA SER A 205 -7.59 -10.59 -13.51
C SER A 205 -8.67 -11.00 -14.53
N GLN A 206 -9.96 -10.92 -14.17
CA GLN A 206 -11.06 -11.16 -15.10
C GLN A 206 -11.26 -9.99 -16.08
N LYS A 207 -10.78 -8.80 -15.74
CA LYS A 207 -10.78 -7.66 -16.64
C LYS A 207 -9.54 -7.69 -17.53
N GLU A 208 -9.74 -7.69 -18.83
CA GLU A 208 -8.64 -7.56 -19.79
C GLU A 208 -8.13 -6.13 -19.79
N ILE A 209 -6.80 -5.99 -19.71
CA ILE A 209 -6.11 -4.71 -19.77
C ILE A 209 -5.19 -4.76 -20.99
N ASN A 210 -5.62 -4.08 -22.07
CA ASN A 210 -4.90 -4.07 -23.35
C ASN A 210 -3.89 -2.91 -23.39
N ASP A 211 -2.81 -3.04 -22.61
CA ASP A 211 -1.65 -2.18 -22.66
C ASP A 211 -0.35 -2.99 -22.64
N ASN A 212 0.78 -2.32 -22.87
CA ASN A 212 2.11 -2.95 -22.93
C ASN A 212 2.79 -3.13 -21.58
N TYR A 213 2.13 -2.78 -20.46
CA TYR A 213 2.71 -2.94 -19.14
C TYR A 213 2.69 -4.40 -18.69
N ARG A 214 3.82 -4.86 -18.15
CA ARG A 214 3.96 -6.23 -17.62
C ARG A 214 3.24 -6.42 -16.28
N ASN A 215 3.17 -5.37 -15.48
CA ASN A 215 2.56 -5.43 -14.16
C ASN A 215 1.03 -5.46 -14.32
N LYS A 216 0.44 -6.63 -14.23
CA LYS A 216 -1.00 -6.91 -14.33
C LYS A 216 -1.43 -7.78 -13.17
N PRO A 217 -2.71 -7.79 -12.78
CA PRO A 217 -3.18 -8.63 -11.67
C PRO A 217 -2.80 -10.10 -11.80
N PHE A 218 -2.84 -10.63 -13.03
CA PHE A 218 -2.41 -12.00 -13.30
C PHE A 218 -0.90 -12.21 -13.08
N SER A 219 -0.07 -11.22 -13.38
CA SER A 219 1.39 -11.30 -13.14
C SER A 219 1.70 -11.38 -11.65
N SER A 220 0.98 -10.63 -10.82
CA SER A 220 1.10 -10.70 -9.35
C SER A 220 0.69 -12.08 -8.83
N LEU A 221 -0.38 -12.68 -9.36
CA LEU A 221 -0.75 -14.07 -9.05
C LEU A 221 0.36 -15.05 -9.41
N LEU A 222 0.98 -14.92 -10.59
CA LEU A 222 2.10 -15.77 -11.00
C LEU A 222 3.27 -15.64 -10.03
N GLY A 223 3.56 -14.45 -9.51
CA GLY A 223 4.58 -14.23 -8.48
C GLY A 223 4.32 -15.03 -7.21
N ILE A 224 3.08 -14.98 -6.70
CA ILE A 224 2.67 -15.70 -5.48
C ILE A 224 2.76 -17.23 -5.65
N PHE A 225 2.34 -17.76 -6.82
CA PHE A 225 2.31 -19.20 -7.08
C PHE A 225 3.58 -19.75 -7.74
N ARG A 226 4.59 -18.92 -7.99
CA ARG A 226 5.87 -19.37 -8.57
C ARG A 226 6.48 -20.50 -7.74
N SER A 227 6.89 -21.58 -8.41
CA SER A 227 7.33 -22.80 -7.73
C SER A 227 8.67 -22.64 -7.00
N TRP A 228 9.62 -21.91 -7.61
CA TRP A 228 11.01 -21.82 -7.16
C TRP A 228 11.33 -20.58 -6.32
N CYS A 229 10.60 -19.46 -6.49
CA CYS A 229 10.82 -18.23 -5.75
C CYS A 229 9.48 -17.47 -5.57
N PRO A 230 8.59 -17.95 -4.70
CA PRO A 230 7.26 -17.36 -4.53
C PRO A 230 7.32 -16.02 -3.78
N ASP A 231 6.43 -15.11 -4.17
CA ASP A 231 6.28 -13.81 -3.51
C ASP A 231 5.28 -13.91 -2.34
N THR A 232 5.55 -14.84 -1.44
CA THR A 232 4.76 -15.09 -0.22
C THR A 232 5.56 -15.88 0.80
N SER A 233 5.21 -15.78 2.09
CA SER A 233 5.85 -16.55 3.17
C SER A 233 5.16 -17.88 3.47
N ILE A 234 4.01 -18.18 2.85
CA ILE A 234 3.30 -19.44 3.10
C ILE A 234 4.05 -20.63 2.51
N LYS A 235 3.94 -21.77 3.20
CA LYS A 235 4.61 -23.02 2.80
C LYS A 235 3.98 -23.59 1.52
N THR A 236 4.73 -24.44 0.82
CA THR A 236 4.29 -25.07 -0.44
C THR A 236 2.95 -25.78 -0.32
N GLN A 237 2.69 -26.49 0.78
CA GLN A 237 1.42 -27.19 1.00
C GLN A 237 0.24 -26.22 1.09
N GLU A 238 0.43 -25.09 1.79
CA GLU A 238 -0.59 -24.04 1.92
C GLU A 238 -0.85 -23.36 0.56
N ARG A 239 0.21 -23.13 -0.24
CA ARG A 239 0.06 -22.60 -1.62
C ARG A 239 -0.70 -23.55 -2.53
N ILE A 240 -0.42 -24.86 -2.45
CA ILE A 240 -1.14 -25.88 -3.22
C ILE A 240 -2.63 -25.87 -2.84
N GLN A 241 -2.94 -25.78 -1.54
CA GLN A 241 -4.32 -25.71 -1.09
C GLN A 241 -5.02 -24.45 -1.61
N LEU A 242 -4.35 -23.29 -1.51
CA LEU A 242 -4.85 -22.02 -2.01
C LEU A 242 -5.08 -22.05 -3.55
N LEU A 243 -4.16 -22.70 -4.30
CA LEU A 243 -4.32 -22.92 -5.74
C LEU A 243 -5.52 -23.79 -6.06
N LYS A 244 -5.76 -24.87 -5.32
CA LYS A 244 -6.94 -25.72 -5.49
C LYS A 244 -8.24 -24.94 -5.27
N GLU A 245 -8.29 -24.05 -4.28
CA GLU A 245 -9.44 -23.19 -4.04
C GLU A 245 -9.63 -22.18 -5.18
N LEU A 246 -8.52 -21.62 -5.69
CA LEU A 246 -8.53 -20.71 -6.82
C LEU A 246 -9.06 -21.38 -8.08
N VAL A 247 -8.56 -22.59 -8.43
CA VAL A 247 -9.05 -23.38 -9.58
C VAL A 247 -10.55 -23.66 -9.48
N ARG A 248 -11.06 -23.93 -8.27
CA ARG A 248 -12.49 -24.21 -8.05
C ARG A 248 -13.35 -22.96 -8.26
N LYS A 249 -12.88 -21.78 -7.85
CA LYS A 249 -13.64 -20.52 -7.92
C LYS A 249 -13.45 -19.75 -9.21
N PHE A 250 -12.26 -19.84 -9.80
CA PHE A 250 -11.83 -19.12 -11.00
C PHE A 250 -11.09 -20.10 -11.93
N PRO A 251 -11.81 -21.04 -12.60
CA PRO A 251 -11.21 -22.16 -13.35
C PRO A 251 -10.19 -21.69 -14.39
N ASP A 252 -10.54 -20.68 -15.20
CA ASP A 252 -9.67 -20.20 -16.28
C ASP A 252 -8.36 -19.60 -15.75
N ILE A 253 -8.45 -18.81 -14.68
CA ILE A 253 -7.28 -18.18 -14.06
C ILE A 253 -6.42 -19.24 -13.40
N GLY A 254 -7.04 -20.16 -12.64
CA GLY A 254 -6.34 -21.26 -11.99
C GLY A 254 -5.65 -22.16 -13.00
N TRP A 255 -6.29 -22.49 -14.11
CA TRP A 255 -5.71 -23.27 -15.21
C TRP A 255 -4.50 -22.58 -15.83
N ARG A 256 -4.61 -21.30 -16.14
CA ARG A 256 -3.51 -20.48 -16.68
C ARG A 256 -2.31 -20.44 -15.72
N ILE A 257 -2.54 -20.33 -14.41
CA ILE A 257 -1.48 -20.43 -13.40
C ILE A 257 -0.81 -21.79 -13.43
N CYS A 258 -1.58 -22.88 -13.46
CA CYS A 258 -1.04 -24.26 -13.53
C CYS A 258 -0.15 -24.45 -14.76
N ILE A 259 -0.60 -24.05 -15.94
CA ILE A 259 0.19 -24.18 -17.17
C ILE A 259 1.47 -23.37 -17.09
N SER A 260 1.43 -22.17 -16.52
CA SER A 260 2.60 -21.30 -16.41
C SER A 260 3.72 -21.86 -15.51
N GLN A 261 3.45 -22.90 -14.70
CA GLN A 261 4.48 -23.53 -13.87
C GLN A 261 5.34 -24.54 -14.64
N PHE A 262 4.97 -24.92 -15.87
CA PHE A 262 5.78 -25.82 -16.67
C PHE A 262 7.02 -25.14 -17.28
N PRO A 263 8.14 -25.89 -17.42
CA PRO A 263 9.36 -25.35 -18.03
C PRO A 263 9.11 -24.75 -19.43
N GLY A 264 9.70 -23.60 -19.70
CA GLY A 264 9.53 -22.86 -20.96
C GLY A 264 8.41 -21.82 -20.93
N SER A 265 7.50 -21.88 -19.96
CA SER A 265 6.39 -20.89 -19.82
C SER A 265 6.72 -19.75 -18.86
N LEU A 266 7.74 -19.91 -18.02
CA LEU A 266 8.14 -18.90 -17.02
C LEU A 266 9.34 -18.09 -17.52
N PRO A 267 9.35 -16.76 -17.32
CA PRO A 267 10.56 -15.98 -17.52
C PRO A 267 11.66 -16.47 -16.57
N GLN A 268 12.88 -16.58 -17.07
CA GLN A 268 14.04 -17.01 -16.29
C GLN A 268 14.46 -16.00 -15.21
N THR A 269 14.02 -14.75 -15.33
CA THR A 269 14.24 -13.69 -14.37
C THR A 269 12.94 -13.33 -13.69
N ALA A 270 12.96 -13.22 -12.37
CA ALA A 270 11.82 -12.78 -11.57
C ALA A 270 12.22 -11.55 -10.74
N PHE A 271 11.42 -10.51 -10.86
CA PHE A 271 11.45 -9.43 -9.90
C PHE A 271 10.61 -9.89 -8.69
N ARG A 272 11.17 -9.77 -7.49
CA ARG A 272 10.44 -10.09 -6.26
C ARG A 272 9.62 -8.89 -5.83
N ALA A 273 8.40 -9.16 -5.38
CA ALA A 273 7.56 -8.17 -4.73
C ALA A 273 8.21 -7.68 -3.42
N SER A 274 8.06 -6.40 -3.13
CA SER A 274 8.53 -5.81 -1.89
C SER A 274 7.72 -6.34 -0.71
N LYS A 275 8.38 -6.55 0.43
CA LYS A 275 7.72 -6.86 1.70
C LYS A 275 7.26 -5.60 2.43
N CYS A 276 6.40 -5.76 3.43
CA CYS A 276 6.16 -4.73 4.43
C CYS A 276 7.47 -4.40 5.16
N ILE A 277 7.68 -3.11 5.44
CA ILE A 277 8.92 -2.62 6.05
C ILE A 277 8.86 -2.78 7.58
N TRP A 278 7.69 -2.47 8.16
CA TRP A 278 7.51 -2.34 9.61
C TRP A 278 6.77 -3.51 10.25
N ARG A 279 6.28 -4.47 9.46
CA ARG A 279 5.57 -5.65 9.96
C ARG A 279 6.43 -6.91 9.83
N ASN A 280 6.62 -7.63 10.95
CA ASN A 280 7.49 -8.80 11.04
C ASN A 280 6.84 -10.12 10.57
N ASN A 281 5.60 -10.09 10.10
CA ASN A 281 4.82 -11.26 9.70
C ASN A 281 5.00 -11.68 8.23
N CYS A 282 5.93 -11.05 7.53
CA CYS A 282 6.22 -11.33 6.11
C CYS A 282 7.30 -12.42 5.89
N GLY A 283 7.66 -13.19 6.91
CA GLY A 283 8.72 -14.21 6.88
C GLY A 283 10.13 -13.60 6.91
N PRO A 284 11.17 -14.43 7.05
CA PRO A 284 12.56 -13.96 7.08
C PRO A 284 12.94 -13.28 5.77
N ASN A 285 13.83 -12.28 5.86
CA ASN A 285 14.37 -11.56 4.70
C ASN A 285 15.28 -12.42 3.84
#